data_821c2f7dec8da435255338f5a293f9d9
#
_entry.id   821c2f7dec8da435255338f5a293f9d9
#
_cell.length_a   1.000
_cell.length_b   1.000
_cell.length_c   1.000
_cell.angle_alpha   90.00
_cell.angle_beta   90.00
_cell.angle_gamma   90.00
#
_symmetry.space_group_name_H-M   'P 1'
#
loop_
_entity.id
_entity.type
_entity.pdbx_description
1 polymer ?
#
loop_
_entity_poly.entity_id
_entity_poly.type
_entity_poly.pdbx_seq_one_letter_code
_entity_poly.pdbx_strand_id
1 'polypeptide(L)'
;MWRSDRKITPMSATQNEKAARFRALHDGPGVFVIPNPWDIGSARLLAGLGFQALATSSAASSSAVGQRDGGLTRDEALAHARLIVNATDLPVSADLEKGFGDAPEVVAETIRLAAEVGLVGCTIEDATGNRDRPLYDIGLAVDRIAAAAQAARALRFPFVLTARAHNLLFAAPSLDDTIRRLQAFEEAGADVLFAPGLPDLAAVRAVCAAVSKPVNFMVGIKGKSFSVGELAAAGVRRISLATSLYRAAITGLLDAACEVRDTGQFGFLERCVTTPELNKLMGN
;
A
#
# COMPACT_ATOMS: atom_id res chain seq x y z
N MET A 1 -0.41 -21.98 18.82
CA MET A 1 0.42 -21.73 20.01
C MET A 1 1.39 -20.60 19.68
N TRP A 2 1.05 -19.35 20.00
CA TRP A 2 1.83 -18.16 19.68
C TRP A 2 2.82 -17.88 20.80
N ARG A 3 4.11 -17.93 20.52
CA ARG A 3 5.15 -17.53 21.48
C ARG A 3 5.37 -16.02 21.36
N SER A 4 5.01 -15.26 22.39
CA SER A 4 5.33 -13.85 22.54
C SER A 4 6.32 -13.68 23.68
N ASP A 5 7.62 -13.77 23.40
CA ASP A 5 8.67 -13.36 24.32
C ASP A 5 9.52 -12.26 23.66
N ARG A 6 8.95 -11.10 23.47
CA ARG A 6 9.75 -9.88 23.29
C ARG A 6 9.22 -8.79 24.22
N LYS A 7 9.99 -8.48 25.24
CA LYS A 7 9.85 -7.25 26.02
C LYS A 7 10.10 -6.08 25.07
N ILE A 8 9.06 -5.32 24.78
CA ILE A 8 9.17 -4.08 24.01
C ILE A 8 9.69 -3.01 24.94
N THR A 9 10.97 -2.66 24.79
CA THR A 9 11.54 -1.46 25.38
C THR A 9 11.17 -0.28 24.48
N PRO A 10 10.57 0.82 24.96
CA PRO A 10 10.13 1.91 24.12
C PRO A 10 11.32 2.82 23.77
N MET A 11 12.02 2.53 22.71
CA MET A 11 12.73 3.54 21.95
C MET A 11 12.06 3.60 20.58
N SER A 12 11.25 4.63 20.35
CA SER A 12 10.62 4.88 19.07
C SER A 12 11.71 4.99 17.99
N ALA A 13 11.65 4.10 17.00
CA ALA A 13 12.60 4.13 15.89
C ALA A 13 12.48 5.44 15.13
N THR A 14 13.60 6.09 14.86
CA THR A 14 13.66 7.32 14.06
C THR A 14 13.15 7.05 12.62
N GLN A 15 12.68 8.10 11.95
CA GLN A 15 12.26 7.99 10.54
C GLN A 15 13.40 7.46 9.65
N ASN A 16 14.64 7.86 9.91
CA ASN A 16 15.80 7.38 9.16
C ASN A 16 16.02 5.86 9.34
N GLU A 17 15.89 5.34 10.57
CA GLU A 17 15.98 3.91 10.83
C GLU A 17 14.81 3.12 10.19
N LYS A 18 13.59 3.68 10.24
CA LYS A 18 12.43 3.12 9.54
C LYS A 18 12.67 3.08 8.03
N ALA A 19 13.20 4.17 7.45
CA ALA A 19 13.51 4.27 6.02
C ALA A 19 14.59 3.26 5.59
N ALA A 20 15.67 3.14 6.37
CA ALA A 20 16.72 2.15 6.10
C ALA A 20 16.19 0.72 6.14
N ARG A 21 15.36 0.38 7.15
CA ARG A 21 14.69 -0.94 7.22
C ARG A 21 13.77 -1.19 6.03
N PHE A 22 13.01 -0.15 5.60
CA PHE A 22 12.10 -0.29 4.46
C PHE A 22 12.86 -0.50 3.15
N ARG A 23 13.95 0.21 2.93
CA ARG A 23 14.86 0.01 1.79
C ARG A 23 15.42 -1.41 1.79
N ALA A 24 15.91 -1.89 2.92
CA ALA A 24 16.48 -3.24 3.06
C ALA A 24 15.47 -4.36 2.75
N LEU A 25 14.17 -4.16 3.00
CA LEU A 25 13.14 -5.13 2.60
C LEU A 25 13.01 -5.26 1.07
N HIS A 26 13.28 -4.20 0.32
CA HIS A 26 13.23 -4.22 -1.14
C HIS A 26 14.54 -4.75 -1.75
N ASP A 27 15.67 -4.44 -1.15
CA ASP A 27 17.01 -4.80 -1.64
C ASP A 27 17.40 -6.24 -1.23
N GLY A 28 16.82 -6.74 -0.13
CA GLY A 28 17.12 -8.06 0.43
C GLY A 28 16.56 -9.21 -0.40
N PRO A 29 16.93 -10.46 -0.07
CA PRO A 29 16.38 -11.65 -0.73
C PRO A 29 14.94 -11.94 -0.30
N GLY A 30 14.19 -12.67 -1.14
CA GLY A 30 12.85 -13.13 -0.83
C GLY A 30 11.75 -12.11 -1.10
N VAL A 31 10.55 -12.40 -0.65
CA VAL A 31 9.35 -11.58 -0.80
C VAL A 31 8.83 -11.17 0.59
N PHE A 32 8.28 -9.98 0.71
CA PHE A 32 7.58 -9.56 1.93
C PHE A 32 6.16 -9.10 1.64
N VAL A 33 5.28 -9.28 2.63
CA VAL A 33 3.90 -8.79 2.58
C VAL A 33 3.82 -7.46 3.32
N ILE A 34 3.22 -6.47 2.68
CA ILE A 34 2.94 -5.14 3.26
C ILE A 34 1.43 -4.96 3.38
N PRO A 35 0.83 -5.20 4.57
CA PRO A 35 -0.59 -5.06 4.78
C PRO A 35 -0.99 -3.59 4.89
N ASN A 36 -2.28 -3.34 4.66
CA ASN A 36 -2.84 -2.00 4.54
C ASN A 36 -3.80 -1.71 5.71
N PRO A 37 -3.33 -1.09 6.80
CA PRO A 37 -4.18 -0.61 7.88
C PRO A 37 -5.00 0.59 7.43
N TRP A 38 -6.16 0.79 8.08
CA TRP A 38 -7.08 1.91 7.83
C TRP A 38 -7.29 2.82 9.04
N ASP A 39 -6.75 2.43 10.21
CA ASP A 39 -6.78 3.19 11.45
C ASP A 39 -5.64 2.78 12.39
N ILE A 40 -5.56 3.47 13.53
CA ILE A 40 -4.54 3.20 14.57
C ILE A 40 -4.66 1.77 15.09
N GLY A 41 -5.88 1.27 15.30
CA GLY A 41 -6.14 -0.07 15.84
C GLY A 41 -5.63 -1.15 14.90
N SER A 42 -6.02 -1.11 13.64
CA SER A 42 -5.55 -2.06 12.62
C SER A 42 -4.04 -1.99 12.41
N ALA A 43 -3.42 -0.79 12.50
CA ALA A 43 -1.97 -0.64 12.40
C ALA A 43 -1.24 -1.37 13.54
N ARG A 44 -1.72 -1.21 14.79
CA ARG A 44 -1.15 -1.90 15.97
C ARG A 44 -1.33 -3.41 15.91
N LEU A 45 -2.52 -3.87 15.50
CA LEU A 45 -2.79 -5.30 15.28
C LEU A 45 -1.83 -5.92 14.27
N LEU A 46 -1.66 -5.28 13.12
CA LEU A 46 -0.77 -5.77 12.08
C LEU A 46 0.71 -5.76 12.51
N ALA A 47 1.13 -4.73 13.24
CA ALA A 47 2.47 -4.70 13.84
C ALA A 47 2.66 -5.83 14.88
N GLY A 48 1.68 -6.06 15.74
CA GLY A 48 1.68 -7.14 16.74
C GLY A 48 1.71 -8.55 16.12
N LEU A 49 1.14 -8.71 14.93
CA LEU A 49 1.19 -9.93 14.14
C LEU A 49 2.56 -10.20 13.49
N GLY A 50 3.51 -9.25 13.58
CA GLY A 50 4.89 -9.44 13.14
C GLY A 50 5.15 -9.05 11.68
N PHE A 51 4.25 -8.32 11.04
CA PHE A 51 4.55 -7.71 9.74
C PHE A 51 5.71 -6.72 9.88
N GLN A 52 6.49 -6.57 8.81
CA GLN A 52 7.74 -5.79 8.85
C GLN A 52 7.58 -4.35 8.34
N ALA A 53 6.52 -4.07 7.62
CA ALA A 53 6.17 -2.75 7.08
C ALA A 53 4.66 -2.66 6.88
N LEU A 54 4.13 -1.43 6.83
CA LEU A 54 2.73 -1.14 6.57
C LEU A 54 2.60 -0.18 5.38
N ALA A 55 1.47 -0.23 4.68
CA ALA A 55 1.12 0.78 3.67
C ALA A 55 -0.33 1.23 3.86
N THR A 56 -0.64 2.52 3.66
CA THR A 56 -2.04 2.92 3.56
C THR A 56 -2.66 2.45 2.25
N SER A 57 -3.96 2.50 2.13
CA SER A 57 -4.72 2.32 0.89
C SER A 57 -5.70 3.47 0.78
N SER A 58 -5.68 4.20 -0.33
CA SER A 58 -6.61 5.33 -0.59
C SER A 58 -8.07 4.90 -0.37
N ALA A 59 -8.47 3.78 -0.95
CA ALA A 59 -9.83 3.25 -0.83
C ALA A 59 -10.21 2.84 0.60
N ALA A 60 -9.30 2.22 1.36
CA ALA A 60 -9.57 1.85 2.75
C ALA A 60 -9.64 3.08 3.65
N SER A 61 -8.72 4.04 3.45
CA SER A 61 -8.68 5.31 4.20
C SER A 61 -9.94 6.15 3.97
N SER A 62 -10.34 6.31 2.71
CA SER A 62 -11.57 7.03 2.35
C SER A 62 -12.82 6.35 2.94
N SER A 63 -12.91 5.02 2.80
CA SER A 63 -14.05 4.27 3.32
C SER A 63 -14.15 4.33 4.85
N ALA A 64 -13.03 4.36 5.57
CA ALA A 64 -13.00 4.46 7.03
C ALA A 64 -13.61 5.78 7.55
N VAL A 65 -13.63 6.84 6.73
CA VAL A 65 -14.26 8.14 7.04
C VAL A 65 -15.56 8.36 6.27
N GLY A 66 -16.15 7.30 5.70
CA GLY A 66 -17.45 7.34 5.01
C GLY A 66 -17.40 7.97 3.61
N GLN A 67 -16.23 8.07 3.00
CA GLN A 67 -16.05 8.61 1.65
C GLN A 67 -15.77 7.50 0.63
N ARG A 68 -15.96 7.80 -0.66
CA ARG A 68 -15.56 6.92 -1.76
C ARG A 68 -14.05 7.04 -2.01
N ASP A 69 -13.48 6.02 -2.65
CA ASP A 69 -12.09 6.06 -3.11
C ASP A 69 -11.84 7.29 -3.99
N GLY A 70 -10.70 7.96 -3.76
CA GLY A 70 -10.38 9.25 -4.39
C GLY A 70 -11.10 10.45 -3.77
N GLY A 71 -11.82 10.28 -2.64
CA GLY A 71 -12.57 11.35 -1.99
C GLY A 71 -11.77 12.22 -1.03
N LEU A 72 -10.59 11.76 -0.60
CA LEU A 72 -9.74 12.52 0.31
C LEU A 72 -8.93 13.60 -0.42
N THR A 73 -8.83 14.76 0.19
CA THR A 73 -7.82 15.76 -0.19
C THR A 73 -6.42 15.29 0.20
N ARG A 74 -5.37 15.94 -0.33
CA ARG A 74 -3.98 15.65 0.05
C ARG A 74 -3.76 15.78 1.55
N ASP A 75 -4.28 16.84 2.14
CA ASP A 75 -4.08 17.11 3.56
C ASP A 75 -4.77 16.07 4.45
N GLU A 76 -5.96 15.62 4.08
CA GLU A 76 -6.69 14.55 4.78
C GLU A 76 -5.96 13.21 4.64
N ALA A 77 -5.47 12.86 3.44
CA ALA A 77 -4.71 11.63 3.22
C ALA A 77 -3.39 11.62 4.01
N LEU A 78 -2.68 12.75 4.06
CA LEU A 78 -1.45 12.90 4.84
C LEU A 78 -1.72 12.92 6.36
N ALA A 79 -2.81 13.54 6.80
CA ALA A 79 -3.23 13.49 8.20
C ALA A 79 -3.56 12.05 8.62
N HIS A 80 -4.28 11.30 7.80
CA HIS A 80 -4.55 9.88 8.03
C HIS A 80 -3.25 9.06 8.07
N ALA A 81 -2.34 9.26 7.12
CA ALA A 81 -1.05 8.58 7.10
C ALA A 81 -0.23 8.86 8.37
N ARG A 82 -0.26 10.09 8.89
CA ARG A 82 0.40 10.48 10.16
C ARG A 82 -0.13 9.68 11.35
N LEU A 83 -1.45 9.40 11.42
CA LEU A 83 -2.02 8.55 12.46
C LEU A 83 -1.42 7.14 12.44
N ILE A 84 -1.29 6.56 11.24
CA ILE A 84 -0.69 5.23 11.05
C ILE A 84 0.80 5.23 11.41
N VAL A 85 1.55 6.24 10.95
CA VAL A 85 2.99 6.41 11.27
C VAL A 85 3.23 6.47 12.78
N ASN A 86 2.37 7.19 13.50
CA ASN A 86 2.50 7.36 14.95
C ASN A 86 1.99 6.16 15.76
N ALA A 87 1.27 5.24 15.13
CA ALA A 87 0.71 4.07 15.79
C ALA A 87 1.73 2.95 16.02
N THR A 88 2.87 2.96 15.31
CA THR A 88 3.82 1.84 15.26
C THR A 88 5.26 2.28 14.98
N ASP A 89 6.22 1.45 15.39
CA ASP A 89 7.64 1.59 15.03
C ASP A 89 8.00 0.97 13.67
N LEU A 90 7.01 0.44 12.94
CA LEU A 90 7.24 -0.08 11.60
C LEU A 90 7.40 1.05 10.58
N PRO A 91 8.15 0.83 9.50
CA PRO A 91 8.14 1.71 8.35
C PRO A 91 6.74 1.73 7.71
N VAL A 92 6.27 2.93 7.35
CA VAL A 92 4.97 3.14 6.70
C VAL A 92 5.18 3.80 5.35
N SER A 93 4.60 3.20 4.31
CA SER A 93 4.41 3.77 2.98
C SER A 93 2.97 4.25 2.81
N ALA A 94 2.69 5.14 1.86
CA ALA A 94 1.33 5.57 1.59
C ALA A 94 0.94 5.41 0.11
N ASP A 95 -0.31 5.04 -0.13
CA ASP A 95 -0.97 5.20 -1.42
C ASP A 95 -1.40 6.66 -1.53
N LEU A 96 -0.69 7.43 -2.36
CA LEU A 96 -0.94 8.84 -2.59
C LEU A 96 -1.59 9.09 -3.96
N GLU A 97 -2.25 8.06 -4.50
CA GLU A 97 -2.99 8.14 -5.75
C GLU A 97 -2.13 8.75 -6.88
N LYS A 98 -2.67 9.73 -7.60
CA LYS A 98 -1.93 10.49 -8.61
C LYS A 98 -1.03 11.58 -8.05
N GLY A 99 -0.85 11.72 -6.74
CA GLY A 99 -0.07 12.80 -6.11
C GLY A 99 -0.85 14.10 -5.95
N PHE A 100 -2.18 14.06 -5.99
CA PHE A 100 -3.13 15.16 -5.73
C PHE A 100 -3.03 16.36 -6.67
N GLY A 101 -2.42 16.20 -7.83
CA GLY A 101 -2.39 17.21 -8.89
C GLY A 101 -1.84 16.63 -10.18
N ASP A 102 -2.01 17.34 -11.29
CA ASP A 102 -1.59 16.86 -12.60
C ASP A 102 -0.15 17.28 -12.92
N ALA A 103 0.28 18.46 -12.46
CA ALA A 103 1.61 18.98 -12.72
C ALA A 103 2.71 18.25 -11.93
N PRO A 104 3.89 17.97 -12.52
CA PRO A 104 5.01 17.31 -11.85
C PRO A 104 5.44 17.99 -10.55
N GLU A 105 5.39 19.31 -10.47
CA GLU A 105 5.76 20.10 -9.29
C GLU A 105 4.84 19.83 -8.10
N VAL A 106 3.53 19.57 -8.36
CA VAL A 106 2.56 19.22 -7.33
C VAL A 106 2.85 17.83 -6.76
N VAL A 107 3.26 16.89 -7.63
CA VAL A 107 3.69 15.55 -7.18
C VAL A 107 4.95 15.65 -6.34
N ALA A 108 5.94 16.43 -6.78
CA ALA A 108 7.18 16.67 -6.01
C ALA A 108 6.89 17.26 -4.63
N GLU A 109 5.96 18.22 -4.54
CA GLU A 109 5.53 18.80 -3.27
C GLU A 109 4.84 17.75 -2.38
N THR A 110 4.00 16.89 -2.96
CA THR A 110 3.37 15.80 -2.23
C THR A 110 4.39 14.83 -1.61
N ILE A 111 5.50 14.54 -2.31
CA ILE A 111 6.60 13.74 -1.73
C ILE A 111 7.23 14.43 -0.52
N ARG A 112 7.50 15.74 -0.59
CA ARG A 112 8.07 16.50 0.53
C ARG A 112 7.15 16.46 1.75
N LEU A 113 5.86 16.73 1.55
CA LEU A 113 4.86 16.69 2.62
C LEU A 113 4.66 15.28 3.19
N ALA A 114 4.74 14.25 2.35
CA ALA A 114 4.71 12.86 2.79
C ALA A 114 5.88 12.52 3.73
N ALA A 115 7.07 13.01 3.43
CA ALA A 115 8.23 12.86 4.30
C ALA A 115 8.05 13.59 5.64
N GLU A 116 7.46 14.79 5.66
CA GLU A 116 7.20 15.58 6.86
C GLU A 116 6.20 14.91 7.83
N VAL A 117 5.26 14.12 7.33
CA VAL A 117 4.34 13.36 8.18
C VAL A 117 4.93 12.04 8.70
N GLY A 118 6.20 11.73 8.37
CA GLY A 118 6.93 10.57 8.87
C GLY A 118 6.87 9.34 7.96
N LEU A 119 6.31 9.44 6.76
CA LEU A 119 6.34 8.38 5.77
C LEU A 119 7.77 8.12 5.27
N VAL A 120 8.05 6.87 4.90
CA VAL A 120 9.35 6.44 4.36
C VAL A 120 9.24 5.91 2.92
N GLY A 121 8.09 6.05 2.32
CA GLY A 121 7.80 5.73 0.93
C GLY A 121 6.37 6.06 0.56
N CYS A 122 6.09 6.04 -0.73
CA CYS A 122 4.73 6.18 -1.24
C CYS A 122 4.58 5.50 -2.61
N THR A 123 3.33 5.40 -3.04
CA THR A 123 2.95 5.03 -4.41
C THR A 123 2.39 6.26 -5.12
N ILE A 124 2.84 6.50 -6.36
CA ILE A 124 2.29 7.47 -7.30
C ILE A 124 1.86 6.73 -8.56
N GLU A 125 0.64 6.99 -9.03
CA GLU A 125 0.08 6.32 -10.19
C GLU A 125 -0.12 7.25 -11.39
N ASP A 126 -0.31 6.63 -12.56
CA ASP A 126 -0.58 7.31 -13.82
C ASP A 126 -2.07 7.43 -14.17
N ALA A 127 -2.98 7.10 -13.24
CA ALA A 127 -4.40 7.38 -13.38
C ALA A 127 -4.70 8.87 -13.19
N THR A 128 -5.56 9.44 -14.04
CA THR A 128 -5.92 10.86 -13.96
C THR A 128 -7.07 11.14 -12.98
N GLY A 129 -7.89 10.12 -12.67
CA GLY A 129 -9.18 10.26 -12.01
C GLY A 129 -10.31 10.73 -12.96
N ASN A 130 -10.02 11.06 -14.22
CA ASN A 130 -11.00 11.43 -15.23
C ASN A 130 -11.40 10.19 -16.05
N ARG A 131 -12.70 9.89 -16.12
CA ARG A 131 -13.21 8.70 -16.85
C ARG A 131 -13.01 8.77 -18.36
N ASP A 132 -13.03 9.94 -18.95
CA ASP A 132 -12.87 10.14 -20.39
C ASP A 132 -11.40 10.06 -20.83
N ARG A 133 -10.48 10.34 -19.92
CA ARG A 133 -9.04 10.25 -20.13
C ARG A 133 -8.40 9.56 -18.90
N PRO A 134 -8.60 8.25 -18.73
CA PRO A 134 -8.31 7.58 -17.46
C PRO A 134 -6.83 7.53 -17.11
N LEU A 135 -5.93 7.66 -18.09
CA LEU A 135 -4.48 7.64 -17.91
C LEU A 135 -3.84 8.92 -18.44
N TYR A 136 -2.78 9.36 -17.79
CA TYR A 136 -1.87 10.34 -18.38
C TYR A 136 -1.16 9.76 -19.60
N ASP A 137 -0.90 10.63 -20.58
CA ASP A 137 0.05 10.30 -21.64
C ASP A 137 1.38 9.91 -21.02
N ILE A 138 2.07 8.94 -21.63
CA ILE A 138 3.27 8.35 -21.04
C ILE A 138 4.36 9.40 -20.75
N GLY A 139 4.52 10.42 -21.60
CA GLY A 139 5.46 11.51 -21.38
C GLY A 139 5.18 12.25 -20.08
N LEU A 140 3.93 12.71 -19.89
CA LEU A 140 3.55 13.39 -18.65
C LEU A 140 3.64 12.47 -17.44
N ALA A 141 3.25 11.19 -17.57
CA ALA A 141 3.39 10.23 -16.50
C ALA A 141 4.86 10.07 -16.06
N VAL A 142 5.79 9.98 -17.00
CA VAL A 142 7.24 9.92 -16.77
C VAL A 142 7.76 11.17 -16.07
N ASP A 143 7.38 12.37 -16.56
CA ASP A 143 7.79 13.64 -15.95
C ASP A 143 7.34 13.74 -14.47
N ARG A 144 6.14 13.25 -14.17
CA ARG A 144 5.58 13.20 -12.81
C ARG A 144 6.37 12.27 -11.90
N ILE A 145 6.74 11.08 -12.40
CA ILE A 145 7.58 10.13 -11.65
C ILE A 145 9.00 10.68 -11.48
N ALA A 146 9.57 11.31 -12.51
CA ALA A 146 10.89 11.93 -12.42
C ALA A 146 10.94 13.05 -11.36
N ALA A 147 9.92 13.92 -11.33
CA ALA A 147 9.80 14.97 -10.32
C ALA A 147 9.65 14.40 -8.90
N ALA A 148 8.83 13.34 -8.74
CA ALA A 148 8.69 12.61 -7.48
C ALA A 148 10.03 11.98 -7.04
N ALA A 149 10.74 11.34 -7.97
CA ALA A 149 12.04 10.71 -7.70
C ALA A 149 13.10 11.74 -7.30
N GLN A 150 13.13 12.88 -7.98
CA GLN A 150 14.04 13.98 -7.63
C GLN A 150 13.75 14.52 -6.22
N ALA A 151 12.48 14.74 -5.88
CA ALA A 151 12.08 15.18 -4.55
C ALA A 151 12.45 14.15 -3.47
N ALA A 152 12.22 12.85 -3.73
CA ALA A 152 12.57 11.76 -2.83
C ALA A 152 14.10 11.70 -2.58
N ARG A 153 14.91 11.84 -3.62
CA ARG A 153 16.38 11.84 -3.51
C ARG A 153 16.95 13.06 -2.79
N ALA A 154 16.23 14.18 -2.75
CA ALA A 154 16.64 15.38 -2.02
C ALA A 154 16.41 15.25 -0.50
N LEU A 155 15.70 14.23 -0.03
CA LEU A 155 15.49 13.95 1.39
C LEU A 155 16.78 13.42 2.04
N ARG A 156 16.88 13.61 3.36
CA ARG A 156 18.06 13.17 4.14
C ARG A 156 18.06 11.69 4.51
N PHE A 157 17.11 10.92 4.00
CA PHE A 157 16.94 9.48 4.24
C PHE A 157 16.40 8.80 2.99
N PRO A 158 16.58 7.47 2.84
CA PRO A 158 16.14 6.75 1.66
C PRO A 158 14.59 6.63 1.64
N PHE A 159 13.94 7.48 0.86
CA PHE A 159 12.50 7.41 0.63
C PHE A 159 12.21 6.52 -0.57
N VAL A 160 11.36 5.50 -0.41
CA VAL A 160 11.04 4.51 -1.45
C VAL A 160 9.86 4.99 -2.29
N LEU A 161 10.13 5.36 -3.54
CA LEU A 161 9.10 5.72 -4.52
C LEU A 161 8.63 4.48 -5.29
N THR A 162 7.35 4.18 -5.20
CA THR A 162 6.68 3.16 -6.02
C THR A 162 5.92 3.84 -7.15
N ALA A 163 6.27 3.54 -8.40
CA ALA A 163 5.51 4.01 -9.56
C ALA A 163 4.51 2.93 -10.01
N ARG A 164 3.24 3.35 -10.23
CA ARG A 164 2.13 2.45 -10.53
C ARG A 164 1.57 2.74 -11.92
N ALA A 165 1.60 1.71 -12.78
CA ALA A 165 0.93 1.69 -14.07
C ALA A 165 -0.48 1.13 -13.91
N HIS A 166 -1.51 1.96 -14.08
CA HIS A 166 -2.91 1.65 -13.72
C HIS A 166 -3.72 1.08 -14.89
N ASN A 167 -3.15 0.98 -16.08
CA ASN A 167 -3.84 0.66 -17.33
C ASN A 167 -4.60 -0.68 -17.33
N LEU A 168 -4.13 -1.70 -16.59
CA LEU A 168 -4.82 -3.00 -16.53
C LEU A 168 -6.17 -2.98 -15.78
N LEU A 169 -6.50 -1.90 -15.09
CA LEU A 169 -7.78 -1.72 -14.39
C LEU A 169 -8.82 -0.98 -15.24
N PHE A 170 -8.46 -0.51 -16.43
CA PHE A 170 -9.37 0.17 -17.35
C PHE A 170 -9.78 -0.73 -18.53
N ALA A 171 -10.69 -0.23 -19.36
CA ALA A 171 -11.12 -0.91 -20.59
C ALA A 171 -9.93 -1.03 -21.57
N ALA A 172 -9.85 -2.15 -22.28
CA ALA A 172 -8.79 -2.47 -23.21
C ALA A 172 -7.38 -2.55 -22.57
N PRO A 173 -7.19 -3.40 -21.53
CA PRO A 173 -5.90 -3.58 -20.89
C PRO A 173 -4.88 -4.18 -21.85
N SER A 174 -3.64 -3.66 -21.82
CA SER A 174 -2.51 -4.18 -22.60
C SER A 174 -1.33 -4.46 -21.68
N LEU A 175 -0.84 -5.68 -21.68
CA LEU A 175 0.35 -6.07 -20.92
C LEU A 175 1.59 -5.38 -21.49
N ASP A 176 1.70 -5.25 -22.82
CA ASP A 176 2.83 -4.58 -23.48
C ASP A 176 2.87 -3.07 -23.10
N ASP A 177 1.72 -2.40 -23.05
CA ASP A 177 1.66 -1.01 -22.57
C ASP A 177 2.03 -0.90 -21.10
N THR A 178 1.61 -1.87 -20.28
CA THR A 178 2.02 -1.94 -18.87
C THR A 178 3.53 -2.04 -18.73
N ILE A 179 4.15 -2.97 -19.43
CA ILE A 179 5.61 -3.19 -19.40
C ILE A 179 6.33 -1.92 -19.86
N ARG A 180 5.91 -1.33 -20.99
CA ARG A 180 6.49 -0.09 -21.52
C ARG A 180 6.42 1.06 -20.50
N ARG A 181 5.29 1.24 -19.80
CA ARG A 181 5.13 2.25 -18.76
C ARG A 181 6.05 1.98 -17.58
N LEU A 182 6.09 0.74 -17.09
CA LEU A 182 6.95 0.36 -15.96
C LEU A 182 8.44 0.57 -16.27
N GLN A 183 8.90 0.23 -17.48
CA GLN A 183 10.28 0.50 -17.92
C GLN A 183 10.57 2.00 -17.95
N ALA A 184 9.66 2.81 -18.49
CA ALA A 184 9.80 4.26 -18.51
C ALA A 184 9.80 4.86 -17.08
N PHE A 185 9.02 4.32 -16.15
CA PHE A 185 9.01 4.74 -14.75
C PHE A 185 10.29 4.33 -14.01
N GLU A 186 10.85 3.16 -14.34
CA GLU A 186 12.15 2.73 -13.85
C GLU A 186 13.27 3.71 -14.28
N GLU A 187 13.30 4.08 -15.56
CA GLU A 187 14.24 5.06 -16.10
C GLU A 187 14.04 6.45 -15.47
N ALA A 188 12.78 6.84 -15.18
CA ALA A 188 12.45 8.07 -14.47
C ALA A 188 12.90 8.08 -12.99
N GLY A 189 13.31 6.93 -12.46
CA GLY A 189 13.91 6.81 -11.15
C GLY A 189 13.02 6.24 -10.06
N ALA A 190 11.96 5.52 -10.40
CA ALA A 190 11.19 4.74 -9.43
C ALA A 190 12.07 3.67 -8.76
N ASP A 191 11.86 3.44 -7.47
CA ASP A 191 12.55 2.40 -6.70
C ASP A 191 11.81 1.06 -6.77
N VAL A 192 10.50 1.10 -6.90
CA VAL A 192 9.61 -0.06 -6.96
C VAL A 192 8.57 0.16 -8.06
N LEU A 193 8.23 -0.90 -8.77
CA LEU A 193 7.26 -0.86 -9.86
C LEU A 193 5.99 -1.62 -9.48
N PHE A 194 4.85 -1.13 -9.93
CA PHE A 194 3.57 -1.69 -9.53
C PHE A 194 2.58 -1.65 -10.70
N ALA A 195 2.01 -2.82 -11.02
CA ALA A 195 0.93 -2.97 -12.00
C ALA A 195 -0.23 -3.75 -11.35
N PRO A 196 -1.26 -3.07 -10.82
CA PRO A 196 -2.44 -3.75 -10.31
C PRO A 196 -3.24 -4.38 -11.45
N GLY A 197 -3.86 -5.55 -11.19
CA GLY A 197 -4.76 -6.17 -12.15
C GLY A 197 -4.11 -7.21 -13.07
N LEU A 198 -2.83 -7.56 -12.89
CA LEU A 198 -2.19 -8.66 -13.62
C LEU A 198 -3.09 -9.92 -13.57
N PRO A 199 -3.42 -10.52 -14.71
CA PRO A 199 -4.46 -11.55 -14.80
C PRO A 199 -4.02 -12.91 -14.25
N ASP A 200 -2.77 -13.28 -14.42
CA ASP A 200 -2.23 -14.59 -14.10
C ASP A 200 -0.72 -14.55 -13.79
N LEU A 201 -0.16 -15.69 -13.36
CA LEU A 201 1.27 -15.81 -13.04
C LEU A 201 2.18 -15.68 -14.26
N ALA A 202 1.69 -15.93 -15.47
CA ALA A 202 2.49 -15.74 -16.69
C ALA A 202 2.73 -14.24 -16.93
N ALA A 203 1.68 -13.43 -16.79
CA ALA A 203 1.79 -11.97 -16.86
C ALA A 203 2.67 -11.40 -15.73
N VAL A 204 2.57 -11.93 -14.50
CA VAL A 204 3.45 -11.54 -13.38
C VAL A 204 4.91 -11.80 -13.72
N ARG A 205 5.24 -13.02 -14.21
CA ARG A 205 6.60 -13.36 -14.63
C ARG A 205 7.10 -12.48 -15.77
N ALA A 206 6.26 -12.19 -16.76
CA ALA A 206 6.62 -11.34 -17.88
C ALA A 206 6.98 -9.91 -17.40
N VAL A 207 6.20 -9.33 -16.50
CA VAL A 207 6.50 -8.02 -15.90
C VAL A 207 7.79 -8.08 -15.10
N CYS A 208 7.95 -9.07 -14.19
CA CYS A 208 9.17 -9.18 -13.37
C CYS A 208 10.44 -9.40 -14.20
N ALA A 209 10.34 -10.10 -15.35
CA ALA A 209 11.47 -10.32 -16.25
C ALA A 209 11.81 -9.09 -17.12
N ALA A 210 10.86 -8.19 -17.34
CA ALA A 210 11.02 -7.03 -18.22
C ALA A 210 11.64 -5.80 -17.53
N VAL A 211 11.77 -5.81 -16.19
CA VAL A 211 12.29 -4.70 -15.39
C VAL A 211 13.37 -5.16 -14.43
N SER A 212 14.22 -4.24 -13.96
CA SER A 212 15.28 -4.56 -12.99
C SER A 212 14.91 -4.19 -11.55
N LYS A 213 13.92 -3.32 -11.37
CA LYS A 213 13.47 -2.88 -10.06
C LYS A 213 12.50 -3.87 -9.41
N PRO A 214 12.44 -3.91 -8.06
CA PRO A 214 11.46 -4.71 -7.34
C PRO A 214 10.03 -4.47 -7.83
N VAL A 215 9.26 -5.55 -8.03
CA VAL A 215 7.86 -5.48 -8.44
C VAL A 215 6.95 -5.71 -7.22
N ASN A 216 5.96 -4.84 -7.05
CA ASN A 216 4.84 -5.01 -6.12
C ASN A 216 3.68 -5.71 -6.83
N PHE A 217 3.15 -6.77 -6.22
CA PHE A 217 1.89 -7.39 -6.61
C PHE A 217 0.79 -7.03 -5.61
N MET A 218 -0.41 -6.74 -6.11
CA MET A 218 -1.57 -6.41 -5.27
C MET A 218 -2.52 -7.62 -5.15
N VAL A 219 -2.72 -8.09 -3.93
CA VAL A 219 -3.80 -9.02 -3.59
C VAL A 219 -5.03 -8.23 -3.19
N GLY A 220 -6.12 -8.34 -3.96
CA GLY A 220 -7.34 -7.56 -3.66
C GLY A 220 -8.45 -7.74 -4.69
N ILE A 221 -8.13 -8.34 -5.84
CA ILE A 221 -9.09 -8.61 -6.90
C ILE A 221 -9.54 -10.06 -6.80
N LYS A 222 -10.84 -10.29 -6.69
CA LYS A 222 -11.43 -11.65 -6.61
C LYS A 222 -11.04 -12.45 -7.85
N GLY A 223 -10.56 -13.69 -7.65
CA GLY A 223 -10.14 -14.58 -8.74
C GLY A 223 -8.75 -14.28 -9.33
N LYS A 224 -8.03 -13.23 -8.83
CA LYS A 224 -6.67 -12.87 -9.25
C LYS A 224 -5.73 -12.82 -8.04
N SER A 225 -5.80 -13.83 -7.18
CA SER A 225 -4.92 -13.94 -6.00
C SER A 225 -4.13 -15.24 -6.09
N PHE A 226 -2.85 -15.12 -5.77
CA PHE A 226 -1.89 -16.23 -5.77
C PHE A 226 -1.25 -16.30 -4.38
N SER A 227 -0.71 -17.45 -4.01
CA SER A 227 0.01 -17.61 -2.76
C SER A 227 1.32 -16.80 -2.75
N VAL A 228 1.81 -16.49 -1.56
CA VAL A 228 3.12 -15.82 -1.38
C VAL A 228 4.25 -16.59 -2.09
N GLY A 229 4.22 -17.95 -2.02
CA GLY A 229 5.21 -18.80 -2.68
C GLY A 229 5.17 -18.73 -4.20
N GLU A 230 3.97 -18.74 -4.81
CA GLU A 230 3.80 -18.60 -6.27
C GLU A 230 4.27 -17.23 -6.76
N LEU A 231 3.94 -16.16 -6.02
CA LEU A 231 4.38 -14.79 -6.34
C LEU A 231 5.89 -14.63 -6.20
N ALA A 232 6.49 -15.21 -5.15
CA ALA A 232 7.93 -15.23 -4.97
C ALA A 232 8.64 -15.97 -6.13
N ALA A 233 8.13 -17.13 -6.54
CA ALA A 233 8.64 -17.90 -7.67
C ALA A 233 8.45 -17.19 -9.03
N ALA A 234 7.49 -16.25 -9.10
CA ALA A 234 7.27 -15.41 -10.28
C ALA A 234 8.16 -14.16 -10.32
N GLY A 235 8.98 -13.90 -9.28
CA GLY A 235 9.89 -12.76 -9.20
C GLY A 235 9.38 -11.55 -8.45
N VAL A 236 8.20 -11.64 -7.82
CA VAL A 236 7.64 -10.56 -6.99
C VAL A 236 8.49 -10.35 -5.74
N ARG A 237 8.72 -9.09 -5.38
CA ARG A 237 9.46 -8.70 -4.17
C ARG A 237 8.55 -8.22 -3.05
N ARG A 238 7.47 -7.53 -3.37
CA ARG A 238 6.51 -6.96 -2.41
C ARG A 238 5.09 -7.39 -2.76
N ILE A 239 4.31 -7.74 -1.75
CA ILE A 239 2.89 -8.07 -1.90
C ILE A 239 2.08 -7.12 -1.03
N SER A 240 1.27 -6.25 -1.64
CA SER A 240 0.32 -5.38 -0.93
C SER A 240 -1.07 -6.00 -0.91
N LEU A 241 -1.83 -5.72 0.15
CA LEU A 241 -3.16 -6.30 0.35
C LEU A 241 -4.31 -5.35 -0.02
N ALA A 242 -3.99 -4.11 -0.40
CA ALA A 242 -4.98 -3.10 -0.77
C ALA A 242 -6.13 -3.00 0.27
N THR A 243 -7.38 -3.05 -0.17
CA THR A 243 -8.56 -3.03 0.71
C THR A 243 -8.96 -4.41 1.25
N SER A 244 -8.18 -5.47 1.00
CA SER A 244 -8.62 -6.85 1.32
C SER A 244 -8.93 -7.07 2.79
N LEU A 245 -8.06 -6.58 3.68
CA LEU A 245 -8.25 -6.73 5.13
C LEU A 245 -9.41 -5.84 5.63
N TYR A 246 -9.51 -4.61 5.13
CA TYR A 246 -10.66 -3.73 5.41
C TYR A 246 -11.97 -4.39 4.99
N ARG A 247 -12.05 -4.90 3.76
CA ARG A 247 -13.24 -5.59 3.24
C ARG A 247 -13.59 -6.83 4.07
N ALA A 248 -12.60 -7.60 4.52
CA ALA A 248 -12.81 -8.73 5.39
C ALA A 248 -13.43 -8.31 6.75
N ALA A 249 -12.92 -7.22 7.35
CA ALA A 249 -13.46 -6.66 8.59
C ALA A 249 -14.89 -6.14 8.40
N ILE A 250 -15.16 -5.40 7.32
CA ILE A 250 -16.50 -4.89 7.02
C ILE A 250 -17.48 -6.03 6.68
N THR A 251 -17.03 -7.10 6.03
CA THR A 251 -17.87 -8.29 5.81
C THR A 251 -18.31 -8.90 7.13
N GLY A 252 -17.38 -9.07 8.09
CA GLY A 252 -17.73 -9.56 9.42
C GLY A 252 -18.70 -8.65 10.17
N LEU A 253 -18.52 -7.32 10.06
CA LEU A 253 -19.46 -6.35 10.62
C LEU A 253 -20.87 -6.47 10.00
N LEU A 254 -20.96 -6.57 8.67
CA LEU A 254 -22.21 -6.68 7.97
C LEU A 254 -22.94 -7.99 8.31
N ASP A 255 -22.21 -9.12 8.34
CA ASP A 255 -22.78 -10.43 8.68
C ASP A 255 -23.36 -10.40 10.10
N ALA A 256 -22.60 -9.88 11.07
CA ALA A 256 -23.05 -9.77 12.45
C ALA A 256 -24.28 -8.83 12.59
N ALA A 257 -24.23 -7.65 11.94
CA ALA A 257 -25.32 -6.68 12.01
C ALA A 257 -26.60 -7.20 11.34
N CYS A 258 -26.48 -7.93 10.22
CA CYS A 258 -27.63 -8.57 9.56
C CYS A 258 -28.21 -9.68 10.43
N GLU A 259 -27.40 -10.54 11.06
CA GLU A 259 -27.90 -11.55 12.00
C GLU A 259 -28.74 -10.94 13.11
N VAL A 260 -28.26 -9.88 13.75
CA VAL A 260 -29.00 -9.17 14.81
C VAL A 260 -30.30 -8.57 14.27
N ARG A 261 -30.23 -7.86 13.15
CA ARG A 261 -31.39 -7.17 12.56
C ARG A 261 -32.49 -8.15 12.13
N ASP A 262 -32.11 -9.25 11.48
CA ASP A 262 -33.04 -10.14 10.79
C ASP A 262 -33.57 -11.27 11.69
N THR A 263 -32.79 -11.68 12.69
CA THR A 263 -33.14 -12.84 13.53
C THR A 263 -33.22 -12.51 15.03
N GLY A 264 -32.64 -11.38 15.47
CA GLY A 264 -32.51 -11.06 16.89
C GLY A 264 -31.53 -11.97 17.66
N GLN A 265 -30.67 -12.69 16.94
CA GLN A 265 -29.67 -13.60 17.51
C GLN A 265 -28.28 -12.98 17.54
N PHE A 266 -27.37 -13.56 18.31
CA PHE A 266 -26.00 -13.08 18.57
C PHE A 266 -24.97 -14.21 18.38
N GLY A 267 -25.25 -15.16 17.51
CA GLY A 267 -24.40 -16.34 17.27
C GLY A 267 -23.01 -15.99 16.70
N PHE A 268 -22.86 -14.81 16.09
CA PHE A 268 -21.57 -14.29 15.61
C PHE A 268 -20.52 -14.17 16.74
N LEU A 269 -20.93 -13.99 18.01
CA LEU A 269 -20.03 -13.86 19.16
C LEU A 269 -19.13 -15.08 19.36
N GLU A 270 -19.59 -16.28 18.98
CA GLU A 270 -18.80 -17.53 19.09
C GLU A 270 -17.54 -17.51 18.20
N ARG A 271 -17.48 -16.61 17.24
CA ARG A 271 -16.35 -16.46 16.30
C ARG A 271 -15.53 -15.19 16.54
N CYS A 272 -15.98 -14.34 17.43
CA CYS A 272 -15.30 -13.07 17.71
C CYS A 272 -14.12 -13.27 18.66
N VAL A 273 -13.07 -12.48 18.45
CA VAL A 273 -12.00 -12.34 19.45
C VAL A 273 -12.59 -11.75 20.73
N THR A 274 -12.14 -12.24 21.88
CA THR A 274 -12.57 -11.71 23.17
C THR A 274 -11.90 -10.35 23.46
N THR A 275 -12.52 -9.52 24.30
CA THR A 275 -11.93 -8.23 24.72
C THR A 275 -10.52 -8.39 25.33
N PRO A 276 -10.23 -9.39 26.20
CA PRO A 276 -8.87 -9.59 26.68
C PRO A 276 -7.86 -9.94 25.58
N GLU A 277 -8.25 -10.76 24.60
CA GLU A 277 -7.39 -11.08 23.45
C GLU A 277 -7.12 -9.85 22.60
N LEU A 278 -8.15 -9.05 22.32
CA LEU A 278 -8.00 -7.79 21.57
C LEU A 278 -7.07 -6.82 22.30
N ASN A 279 -7.25 -6.62 23.61
CA ASN A 279 -6.38 -5.78 24.42
C ASN A 279 -4.92 -6.26 24.40
N LYS A 280 -4.69 -7.56 24.45
CA LYS A 280 -3.35 -8.13 24.34
C LYS A 280 -2.69 -7.85 23.00
N LEU A 281 -3.46 -7.84 21.91
CA LEU A 281 -2.97 -7.54 20.56
C LEU A 281 -2.68 -6.06 20.35
N MET A 282 -3.42 -5.17 21.04
CA MET A 282 -3.22 -3.70 20.93
C MET A 282 -1.91 -3.22 21.56
N GLY A 283 -1.28 -4.02 22.45
CA GLY A 283 -0.13 -3.58 23.23
C GLY A 283 -0.52 -2.56 24.31
N ASN A 284 0.31 -2.39 25.30
CA ASN A 284 0.17 -1.32 26.30
C ASN A 284 0.67 0.01 25.73
#